data_bbcfa37757c806a7f2b6d83fb4ca6ed2
#
_entry.id   bbcfa37757c806a7f2b6d83fb4ca6ed2
#
_cell.length_a   1.000
_cell.length_b   1.000
_cell.length_c   1.000
_cell.angle_alpha   90.00
_cell.angle_beta   90.00
_cell.angle_gamma   90.00
#
_symmetry.space_group_name_H-M   'P 1'
#
loop_
_entity.id
_entity.type
_entity.pdbx_description
1 polymer ?
#
loop_
_entity_poly.entity_id
_entity_poly.type
_entity_poly.pdbx_seq_one_letter_code
_entity_poly.pdbx_strand_id
1 'polypeptide(L)'
;IIDAIVDQTNIYATQFVMCNNNISNKSRVHNWEPTTRAEIIHLIGLLSYMGMVRMNSLRDYWSQKWLLKSDVARNVMSRNRFEILLKMLHFSDNEQCPEGDRLYKIQPLIDMLTKNYQTVYTPGKTFCIDETMVPFQGRLVFKQYNPQKTHKYGIKVFKLCCNNGYTWNISIYAGKEKTTDNPLAVSTQIVLKLAKDLLGSGRLCITDNWYTSLQLAHILLDHKTHCLGTLRANRKGNPPEVIKKKLKKGEVFSQENERGICLVKWRDKRDVLVLSTCHTDQMVEIQRRGKSIQKPTAIVHYNSGKSSIDLSDQMASYSSALRKSIRWYKKLAIEVLLGKKSFNFFVNVATFMYV
;
A
#
# COMPACT_ATOMS: atom_id res chain seq x y z
N ILE A 1 7.77 4.68 -17.60
CA ILE A 1 8.07 3.70 -16.51
C ILE A 1 8.88 2.53 -17.03
N ILE A 2 8.42 1.81 -18.07
CA ILE A 2 9.17 0.65 -18.59
C ILE A 2 10.56 1.09 -19.04
N ASP A 3 10.68 2.17 -19.80
CA ASP A 3 11.96 2.67 -20.29
C ASP A 3 12.90 3.05 -19.13
N ALA A 4 12.38 3.71 -18.09
CA ALA A 4 13.16 3.99 -16.89
C ALA A 4 13.64 2.71 -16.19
N ILE A 5 12.85 1.63 -16.19
CA ILE A 5 13.28 0.33 -15.66
C ILE A 5 14.38 -0.28 -16.54
N VAL A 6 14.27 -0.16 -17.86
CA VAL A 6 15.31 -0.61 -18.83
C VAL A 6 16.63 0.09 -18.53
N ASP A 7 16.61 1.44 -18.53
CA ASP A 7 17.78 2.27 -18.31
C ASP A 7 18.48 1.94 -17.00
N GLN A 8 17.73 1.96 -15.90
CA GLN A 8 18.25 1.70 -14.57
C GLN A 8 18.75 0.25 -14.39
N THR A 9 18.13 -0.70 -15.08
CA THR A 9 18.59 -2.09 -15.08
C THR A 9 19.91 -2.24 -15.83
N ASN A 10 20.07 -1.58 -16.97
CA ASN A 10 21.30 -1.60 -17.77
C ASN A 10 22.43 -0.89 -17.04
N ILE A 11 22.18 0.30 -16.46
CA ILE A 11 23.18 1.02 -15.64
C ILE A 11 23.65 0.12 -14.48
N TYR A 12 22.72 -0.45 -13.73
CA TYR A 12 23.08 -1.32 -12.59
C TYR A 12 23.87 -2.55 -13.03
N ALA A 13 23.52 -3.17 -14.17
CA ALA A 13 24.24 -4.33 -14.67
C ALA A 13 25.69 -3.97 -15.03
N THR A 14 25.92 -2.83 -15.67
CA THR A 14 27.28 -2.32 -15.96
C THR A 14 28.06 -2.06 -14.68
N GLN A 15 27.49 -1.34 -13.72
CA GLN A 15 28.10 -1.10 -12.41
C GLN A 15 28.41 -2.42 -11.68
N PHE A 16 27.49 -3.39 -11.72
CA PHE A 16 27.69 -4.69 -11.08
C PHE A 16 28.86 -5.46 -11.67
N VAL A 17 29.04 -5.43 -12.99
CA VAL A 17 30.19 -6.08 -13.65
C VAL A 17 31.48 -5.37 -13.31
N MET A 18 31.52 -4.04 -13.38
CA MET A 18 32.72 -3.24 -13.09
C MET A 18 33.20 -3.35 -11.64
N CYS A 19 32.26 -3.35 -10.68
CA CYS A 19 32.59 -3.37 -9.25
C CYS A 19 32.91 -4.76 -8.69
N ASN A 20 32.72 -5.86 -9.43
CA ASN A 20 32.91 -7.21 -8.94
C ASN A 20 34.02 -7.94 -9.70
N ASN A 21 35.28 -7.68 -9.35
CA ASN A 21 36.44 -8.33 -9.99
C ASN A 21 36.54 -9.86 -9.74
N ASN A 22 35.79 -10.41 -8.78
CA ASN A 22 35.82 -11.81 -8.39
C ASN A 22 34.61 -12.61 -8.89
N ILE A 23 34.03 -12.23 -10.05
CA ILE A 23 32.96 -13.02 -10.64
C ILE A 23 33.54 -14.31 -11.19
N SER A 24 33.03 -15.46 -10.69
CA SER A 24 33.44 -16.78 -11.20
C SER A 24 33.31 -16.85 -12.73
N ASN A 25 34.30 -17.39 -13.41
CA ASN A 25 34.31 -17.56 -14.88
C ASN A 25 33.09 -18.33 -15.41
N LYS A 26 32.43 -19.15 -14.56
CA LYS A 26 31.19 -19.88 -14.90
C LYS A 26 29.94 -19.06 -14.61
N SER A 27 30.06 -17.83 -14.18
CA SER A 27 28.89 -16.99 -13.86
C SER A 27 28.16 -16.54 -15.12
N ARG A 28 26.84 -16.67 -15.11
CA ARG A 28 25.99 -16.17 -16.20
C ARG A 28 26.04 -14.64 -16.38
N VAL A 29 26.64 -13.92 -15.44
CA VAL A 29 26.81 -12.47 -15.53
C VAL A 29 27.72 -12.07 -16.70
N HIS A 30 28.65 -12.93 -17.08
CA HIS A 30 29.51 -12.72 -18.26
C HIS A 30 28.73 -12.71 -19.58
N ASN A 31 27.55 -13.33 -19.61
CA ASN A 31 26.63 -13.35 -20.75
C ASN A 31 25.54 -12.28 -20.62
N TRP A 32 25.81 -11.17 -19.90
CA TRP A 32 24.89 -10.07 -19.84
C TRP A 32 24.91 -9.29 -21.16
N GLU A 33 23.72 -9.15 -21.70
CA GLU A 33 23.44 -8.24 -22.80
C GLU A 33 22.47 -7.17 -22.32
N PRO A 34 22.59 -5.90 -22.75
CA PRO A 34 21.65 -4.86 -22.41
C PRO A 34 20.22 -5.30 -22.66
N THR A 35 19.35 -5.04 -21.68
CA THR A 35 17.93 -5.38 -21.81
C THR A 35 17.18 -4.33 -22.59
N THR A 36 16.04 -4.74 -23.16
CA THR A 36 15.16 -3.91 -23.96
C THR A 36 13.78 -3.74 -23.31
N ARG A 37 12.99 -2.79 -23.83
CA ARG A 37 11.61 -2.59 -23.41
C ARG A 37 10.77 -3.88 -23.54
N ALA A 38 10.90 -4.59 -24.65
CA ALA A 38 10.20 -5.85 -24.88
C ALA A 38 10.56 -6.91 -23.83
N GLU A 39 11.83 -7.06 -23.48
CA GLU A 39 12.25 -8.02 -22.49
C GLU A 39 11.76 -7.68 -21.07
N ILE A 40 11.73 -6.40 -20.69
CA ILE A 40 11.17 -5.99 -19.39
C ILE A 40 9.65 -6.26 -19.34
N ILE A 41 8.93 -6.02 -20.44
CA ILE A 41 7.50 -6.39 -20.55
C ILE A 41 7.32 -7.91 -20.41
N HIS A 42 8.12 -8.71 -21.09
CA HIS A 42 8.12 -10.17 -20.98
C HIS A 42 8.42 -10.63 -19.55
N LEU A 43 9.41 -10.02 -18.89
CA LEU A 43 9.74 -10.30 -17.48
C LEU A 43 8.54 -10.04 -16.57
N ILE A 44 7.89 -8.89 -16.71
CA ILE A 44 6.69 -8.51 -15.95
C ILE A 44 5.54 -9.48 -16.24
N GLY A 45 5.32 -9.82 -17.50
CA GLY A 45 4.32 -10.80 -17.91
C GLY A 45 4.54 -12.18 -17.29
N LEU A 46 5.78 -12.68 -17.30
CA LEU A 46 6.13 -13.95 -16.66
C LEU A 46 5.95 -13.90 -15.12
N LEU A 47 6.32 -12.81 -14.47
CA LEU A 47 6.07 -12.62 -13.04
C LEU A 47 4.56 -12.63 -12.74
N SER A 48 3.74 -12.00 -13.57
CA SER A 48 2.27 -12.02 -13.46
C SER A 48 1.73 -13.45 -13.64
N TYR A 49 2.20 -14.16 -14.65
CA TYR A 49 1.86 -15.57 -14.88
C TYR A 49 2.21 -16.44 -13.66
N MET A 50 3.40 -16.25 -13.07
CA MET A 50 3.84 -16.96 -11.86
C MET A 50 3.01 -16.63 -10.61
N GLY A 51 2.31 -15.51 -10.59
CA GLY A 51 1.34 -15.17 -9.56
C GLY A 51 0.02 -15.95 -9.71
N MET A 52 -0.37 -16.26 -10.94
CA MET A 52 -1.58 -17.03 -11.26
C MET A 52 -1.35 -18.53 -11.16
N VAL A 53 -0.28 -19.03 -11.77
CA VAL A 53 0.11 -20.43 -11.79
C VAL A 53 1.29 -20.62 -10.84
N ARG A 54 1.04 -21.22 -9.68
CA ARG A 54 2.07 -21.39 -8.64
C ARG A 54 2.74 -22.74 -8.78
N MET A 55 4.05 -22.73 -9.07
CA MET A 55 4.91 -23.90 -9.03
C MET A 55 5.84 -23.85 -7.80
N ASN A 56 6.24 -25.00 -7.29
CA ASN A 56 7.05 -25.12 -6.07
C ASN A 56 8.43 -24.45 -6.22
N SER A 57 9.05 -24.62 -7.37
CA SER A 57 10.37 -24.05 -7.69
C SER A 57 10.29 -23.13 -8.90
N LEU A 58 11.15 -22.10 -8.93
CA LEU A 58 11.28 -21.24 -10.10
C LEU A 58 11.66 -22.03 -11.37
N ARG A 59 12.47 -23.07 -11.21
CA ARG A 59 12.92 -23.92 -12.32
C ARG A 59 11.79 -24.72 -12.97
N ASP A 60 10.73 -25.01 -12.22
CA ASP A 60 9.62 -25.84 -12.68
C ASP A 60 8.84 -25.19 -13.82
N TYR A 61 8.83 -23.85 -13.93
CA TYR A 61 8.20 -23.13 -15.04
C TYR A 61 8.85 -23.40 -16.41
N TRP A 62 10.09 -23.89 -16.42
CA TRP A 62 10.81 -24.32 -17.62
C TRP A 62 11.01 -25.84 -17.69
N SER A 63 10.31 -26.60 -16.82
CA SER A 63 10.42 -28.07 -16.78
C SER A 63 9.85 -28.67 -18.05
N GLN A 64 10.54 -29.76 -18.51
CA GLN A 64 10.06 -30.60 -19.60
C GLN A 64 9.39 -31.88 -19.08
N LYS A 65 9.39 -32.09 -17.75
CA LYS A 65 8.71 -33.25 -17.15
C LYS A 65 7.21 -33.14 -17.43
N TRP A 66 6.60 -34.21 -17.91
CA TRP A 66 5.20 -34.24 -18.35
C TRP A 66 4.22 -33.63 -17.32
N LEU A 67 4.42 -33.89 -16.04
CA LEU A 67 3.57 -33.42 -14.95
C LEU A 67 3.65 -31.88 -14.72
N LEU A 68 4.81 -31.30 -15.03
CA LEU A 68 5.08 -29.86 -14.76
C LEU A 68 5.22 -29.07 -16.06
N LYS A 69 5.09 -29.71 -17.21
CA LYS A 69 5.33 -29.10 -18.51
C LYS A 69 4.35 -27.94 -18.73
N SER A 70 4.92 -26.74 -18.97
CA SER A 70 4.20 -25.57 -19.42
C SER A 70 5.05 -24.86 -20.48
N ASP A 71 4.46 -24.59 -21.62
CA ASP A 71 5.19 -23.93 -22.71
C ASP A 71 5.25 -22.40 -22.56
N VAL A 72 4.40 -21.82 -21.68
CA VAL A 72 4.29 -20.36 -21.52
C VAL A 72 5.64 -19.71 -21.24
N ALA A 73 6.33 -20.11 -20.16
CA ALA A 73 7.59 -19.48 -19.79
C ALA A 73 8.70 -19.72 -20.84
N ARG A 74 8.72 -20.92 -21.44
CA ARG A 74 9.72 -21.31 -22.45
C ARG A 74 9.59 -20.53 -23.74
N ASN A 75 8.36 -20.29 -24.18
CA ASN A 75 8.08 -19.54 -25.42
C ASN A 75 8.35 -18.04 -25.27
N VAL A 76 8.26 -17.50 -24.04
CA VAL A 76 8.48 -16.08 -23.78
C VAL A 76 9.97 -15.75 -23.61
N MET A 77 10.68 -16.54 -22.76
CA MET A 77 12.08 -16.24 -22.43
C MET A 77 12.81 -17.50 -21.91
N SER A 78 14.11 -17.61 -22.17
CA SER A 78 14.92 -18.67 -21.56
C SER A 78 15.04 -18.46 -20.05
N ARG A 79 15.12 -19.57 -19.28
CA ARG A 79 15.31 -19.49 -17.82
C ARG A 79 16.54 -18.68 -17.43
N ASN A 80 17.65 -18.87 -18.14
CA ASN A 80 18.90 -18.19 -17.82
C ASN A 80 18.75 -16.66 -17.99
N ARG A 81 18.07 -16.22 -19.06
CA ARG A 81 17.80 -14.80 -19.30
C ARG A 81 16.86 -14.23 -18.25
N PHE A 82 15.79 -14.93 -17.90
CA PHE A 82 14.88 -14.54 -16.83
C PHE A 82 15.60 -14.36 -15.49
N GLU A 83 16.42 -15.34 -15.08
CA GLU A 83 17.13 -15.31 -13.80
C GLU A 83 18.15 -14.15 -13.77
N ILE A 84 18.84 -13.85 -14.87
CA ILE A 84 19.80 -12.75 -14.92
C ILE A 84 19.11 -11.39 -14.94
N LEU A 85 18.01 -11.24 -15.70
CA LEU A 85 17.19 -10.03 -15.68
C LEU A 85 16.64 -9.75 -14.28
N LEU A 86 16.08 -10.77 -13.62
CA LEU A 86 15.61 -10.63 -12.23
C LEU A 86 16.75 -10.27 -11.26
N LYS A 87 17.97 -10.77 -11.50
CA LYS A 87 19.17 -10.41 -10.71
C LYS A 87 19.57 -8.96 -10.93
N MET A 88 19.52 -8.46 -12.18
CA MET A 88 19.95 -7.10 -12.53
C MET A 88 18.86 -6.04 -12.37
N LEU A 89 17.58 -6.44 -12.31
CA LEU A 89 16.43 -5.52 -12.18
C LEU A 89 16.69 -4.43 -11.13
N HIS A 90 16.61 -3.16 -11.57
CA HIS A 90 16.89 -1.99 -10.72
C HIS A 90 16.02 -0.80 -11.12
N PHE A 91 15.89 0.22 -10.25
CA PHE A 91 14.96 1.35 -10.44
C PHE A 91 15.60 2.72 -10.18
N SER A 92 16.89 2.75 -9.85
CA SER A 92 17.65 3.97 -9.57
C SER A 92 19.13 3.74 -9.72
N ASP A 93 19.90 4.78 -10.00
CA ASP A 93 21.36 4.70 -10.08
C ASP A 93 21.97 4.72 -8.67
N ASN A 94 22.66 3.64 -8.29
CA ASN A 94 23.24 3.53 -6.95
C ASN A 94 24.37 4.54 -6.67
N GLU A 95 25.05 5.04 -7.71
CA GLU A 95 26.15 6.00 -7.56
C GLU A 95 25.63 7.40 -7.23
N GLN A 96 24.37 7.69 -7.55
CA GLN A 96 23.70 8.95 -7.26
C GLN A 96 22.90 8.92 -5.95
N CYS A 97 23.04 7.86 -5.14
CA CYS A 97 22.27 7.71 -3.90
C CYS A 97 22.70 8.74 -2.84
N PRO A 98 21.81 9.66 -2.41
CA PRO A 98 22.13 10.59 -1.33
C PRO A 98 22.39 9.84 -0.03
N GLU A 99 23.31 10.38 0.78
CA GLU A 99 23.61 9.79 2.08
C GLU A 99 22.34 9.78 2.97
N GLY A 100 22.07 8.63 3.57
CA GLY A 100 20.93 8.46 4.47
C GLY A 100 19.57 8.23 3.80
N ASP A 101 19.44 8.35 2.48
CA ASP A 101 18.18 8.03 1.81
C ASP A 101 17.93 6.51 1.74
N ARG A 102 17.06 6.06 2.61
CA ARG A 102 16.71 4.63 2.75
C ARG A 102 15.82 4.13 1.64
N LEU A 103 15.09 5.00 0.95
CA LEU A 103 14.11 4.65 -0.08
C LEU A 103 14.62 4.87 -1.51
N TYR A 104 15.80 5.46 -1.68
CA TYR A 104 16.36 5.84 -2.98
C TYR A 104 16.20 4.74 -4.05
N LYS A 105 16.46 3.47 -3.69
CA LYS A 105 16.39 2.33 -4.64
C LYS A 105 15.01 2.02 -5.21
N ILE A 106 13.97 2.62 -4.66
CA ILE A 106 12.57 2.34 -5.07
C ILE A 106 11.74 3.60 -5.28
N GLN A 107 12.15 4.72 -4.67
CA GLN A 107 11.35 5.95 -4.68
C GLN A 107 11.01 6.43 -6.09
N PRO A 108 11.93 6.46 -7.08
CA PRO A 108 11.59 6.88 -8.44
C PRO A 108 10.47 6.05 -9.08
N LEU A 109 10.48 4.73 -8.87
CA LEU A 109 9.40 3.86 -9.34
C LEU A 109 8.07 4.16 -8.65
N ILE A 110 8.09 4.38 -7.34
CA ILE A 110 6.90 4.73 -6.56
C ILE A 110 6.28 6.03 -7.05
N ASP A 111 7.09 7.05 -7.31
CA ASP A 111 6.64 8.36 -7.76
C ASP A 111 6.00 8.28 -9.16
N MET A 112 6.64 7.58 -10.09
CA MET A 112 6.09 7.35 -11.42
C MET A 112 4.76 6.57 -11.37
N LEU A 113 4.66 5.53 -10.55
CA LEU A 113 3.43 4.75 -10.40
C LEU A 113 2.32 5.56 -9.74
N THR A 114 2.63 6.32 -8.70
CA THR A 114 1.66 7.19 -8.03
C THR A 114 1.11 8.23 -9.00
N LYS A 115 1.97 8.86 -9.80
CA LYS A 115 1.53 9.81 -10.84
C LYS A 115 0.57 9.14 -11.83
N ASN A 116 0.88 7.93 -12.29
CA ASN A 116 -0.02 7.18 -13.19
C ASN A 116 -1.35 6.86 -12.52
N TYR A 117 -1.35 6.39 -11.26
CA TYR A 117 -2.58 6.10 -10.53
C TYR A 117 -3.47 7.35 -10.42
N GLN A 118 -2.88 8.51 -10.19
CA GLN A 118 -3.58 9.78 -10.08
C GLN A 118 -4.12 10.29 -11.42
N THR A 119 -3.40 10.05 -12.52
CA THR A 119 -3.84 10.46 -13.86
C THR A 119 -5.05 9.66 -14.35
N VAL A 120 -5.09 8.37 -14.03
CA VAL A 120 -6.11 7.45 -14.56
C VAL A 120 -7.41 7.50 -13.79
N TYR A 121 -7.39 7.83 -12.50
CA TYR A 121 -8.56 7.74 -11.65
C TYR A 121 -8.73 8.98 -10.77
N THR A 122 -9.90 9.60 -10.86
CA THR A 122 -10.30 10.70 -9.98
C THR A 122 -11.10 10.14 -8.80
N PRO A 123 -10.61 10.30 -7.55
CA PRO A 123 -11.32 9.84 -6.37
C PRO A 123 -12.69 10.50 -6.20
N GLY A 124 -13.69 9.71 -5.80
CA GLY A 124 -15.01 10.21 -5.45
C GLY A 124 -15.04 11.00 -4.14
N LYS A 125 -16.22 11.06 -3.51
CA LYS A 125 -16.44 11.85 -2.28
C LYS A 125 -15.70 11.28 -1.05
N THR A 126 -15.34 10.00 -1.05
CA THR A 126 -14.77 9.33 0.13
C THR A 126 -13.48 8.60 -0.25
N PHE A 127 -12.48 8.71 0.60
CA PHE A 127 -11.25 7.93 0.53
C PHE A 127 -10.83 7.44 1.93
N CYS A 128 -10.08 6.34 1.97
CA CYS A 128 -9.60 5.73 3.19
C CYS A 128 -8.07 5.70 3.23
N ILE A 129 -7.49 5.94 4.40
CA ILE A 129 -6.04 5.82 4.63
C ILE A 129 -5.79 4.77 5.71
N ASP A 130 -4.95 3.79 5.38
CA ASP A 130 -4.49 2.76 6.30
C ASP A 130 -3.14 2.18 5.85
N GLU A 131 -2.64 1.15 6.54
CA GLU A 131 -1.39 0.50 6.22
C GLU A 131 -1.52 -0.96 5.79
N THR A 132 -0.63 -1.32 4.90
CA THR A 132 -0.41 -2.70 4.43
C THR A 132 1.00 -3.17 4.80
N MET A 133 1.17 -4.47 5.02
CA MET A 133 2.47 -5.10 5.26
C MET A 133 2.87 -5.95 4.05
N VAL A 134 3.93 -5.53 3.34
CA VAL A 134 4.56 -6.36 2.30
C VAL A 134 5.51 -7.35 2.98
N PRO A 135 5.28 -8.67 2.88
CA PRO A 135 6.05 -9.66 3.61
C PRO A 135 7.54 -9.60 3.27
N PHE A 136 8.41 -9.41 4.27
CA PHE A 136 9.86 -9.41 4.10
C PHE A 136 10.57 -9.86 5.38
N GLN A 137 11.46 -10.86 5.26
CA GLN A 137 12.21 -11.44 6.38
C GLN A 137 13.70 -11.10 6.37
N GLY A 138 14.22 -10.52 5.28
CA GLY A 138 15.63 -10.15 5.16
C GLY A 138 16.07 -9.07 6.15
N ARG A 139 17.37 -8.73 6.12
CA ARG A 139 17.92 -7.61 6.90
C ARG A 139 17.47 -6.29 6.28
N LEU A 140 16.81 -5.44 7.08
CA LEU A 140 16.33 -4.12 6.69
C LEU A 140 16.15 -3.25 7.94
N VAL A 141 16.71 -2.05 7.95
CA VAL A 141 16.69 -1.13 9.10
C VAL A 141 15.25 -0.73 9.48
N PHE A 142 14.39 -0.51 8.50
CA PHE A 142 12.99 -0.10 8.71
C PHE A 142 11.98 -1.26 8.61
N LYS A 143 12.45 -2.51 8.72
CA LYS A 143 11.57 -3.67 8.80
C LYS A 143 10.68 -3.57 10.04
N GLN A 144 9.39 -3.82 9.86
CA GLN A 144 8.41 -3.79 10.93
C GLN A 144 8.02 -5.19 11.38
N TYR A 145 7.70 -5.30 12.66
CA TYR A 145 7.09 -6.49 13.27
C TYR A 145 5.69 -6.13 13.75
N ASN A 146 4.68 -6.86 13.27
CA ASN A 146 3.31 -6.73 13.74
C ASN A 146 2.73 -8.14 13.98
N PRO A 147 2.55 -8.56 15.25
CA PRO A 147 2.08 -9.90 15.59
C PRO A 147 0.63 -10.17 15.17
N GLN A 148 -0.16 -9.12 14.93
CA GLN A 148 -1.58 -9.23 14.57
C GLN A 148 -1.81 -9.45 13.07
N LYS A 149 -0.78 -9.23 12.22
CA LYS A 149 -0.88 -9.45 10.77
C LYS A 149 -0.49 -10.89 10.43
N THR A 150 -1.10 -11.44 9.38
CA THR A 150 -0.80 -12.78 8.85
C THR A 150 0.70 -12.96 8.58
N HIS A 151 1.34 -11.94 8.03
CA HIS A 151 2.78 -11.87 7.87
C HIS A 151 3.36 -10.93 8.92
N LYS A 152 3.91 -11.49 10.01
CA LYS A 152 4.38 -10.74 11.16
C LYS A 152 5.54 -9.78 10.85
N TYR A 153 6.40 -10.12 9.88
CA TYR A 153 7.54 -9.29 9.47
C TYR A 153 7.35 -8.76 8.06
N GLY A 154 7.59 -7.48 7.85
CA GLY A 154 7.45 -6.88 6.54
C GLY A 154 7.89 -5.43 6.43
N ILE A 155 7.65 -4.88 5.25
CA ILE A 155 7.79 -3.47 4.94
C ILE A 155 6.41 -2.84 5.07
N LYS A 156 6.31 -1.82 5.92
CA LYS A 156 5.06 -1.09 6.12
C LYS A 156 4.87 -0.08 4.98
N VAL A 157 3.73 -0.14 4.34
CA VAL A 157 3.33 0.76 3.26
C VAL A 157 2.01 1.41 3.65
N PHE A 158 1.98 2.72 3.69
CA PHE A 158 0.77 3.51 3.87
C PHE A 158 0.11 3.70 2.52
N LYS A 159 -1.20 3.53 2.47
CA LYS A 159 -2.01 3.63 1.25
C LYS A 159 -3.17 4.58 1.45
N LEU A 160 -3.47 5.33 0.40
CA LEU A 160 -4.74 5.99 0.22
C LEU A 160 -5.54 5.22 -0.83
N CYS A 161 -6.69 4.68 -0.43
CA CYS A 161 -7.56 3.91 -1.31
C CYS A 161 -8.94 4.57 -1.46
N CYS A 162 -9.52 4.45 -2.65
CA CYS A 162 -10.91 4.81 -2.92
C CYS A 162 -11.86 3.67 -2.55
N ASN A 163 -13.18 3.94 -2.50
CA ASN A 163 -14.19 2.99 -2.02
C ASN A 163 -14.22 1.63 -2.75
N ASN A 164 -13.73 1.56 -3.98
CA ASN A 164 -13.63 0.34 -4.78
C ASN A 164 -12.34 -0.44 -4.56
N GLY A 165 -11.50 -0.04 -3.60
CA GLY A 165 -10.18 -0.65 -3.36
C GLY A 165 -9.07 -0.13 -4.28
N TYR A 166 -9.36 0.86 -5.14
CA TYR A 166 -8.34 1.49 -5.98
C TYR A 166 -7.31 2.23 -5.13
N THR A 167 -6.04 1.88 -5.24
CA THR A 167 -4.95 2.60 -4.58
C THR A 167 -4.56 3.82 -5.39
N TRP A 168 -4.79 4.99 -4.82
CA TRP A 168 -4.54 6.26 -5.48
C TRP A 168 -3.20 6.89 -5.11
N ASN A 169 -2.74 6.67 -3.87
CA ASN A 169 -1.44 7.16 -3.40
C ASN A 169 -0.82 6.17 -2.41
N ILE A 170 0.52 6.12 -2.39
CA ILE A 170 1.28 5.24 -1.49
C ILE A 170 2.48 5.96 -0.90
N SER A 171 2.85 5.59 0.32
CA SER A 171 4.07 6.04 0.98
C SER A 171 4.69 4.90 1.76
N ILE A 172 6.00 4.70 1.63
CA ILE A 172 6.72 3.64 2.31
C ILE A 172 7.25 4.17 3.64
N TYR A 173 7.09 3.39 4.70
CA TYR A 173 7.71 3.71 5.99
C TYR A 173 9.21 3.44 5.95
N ALA A 174 10.02 4.47 6.11
CA ALA A 174 11.48 4.41 6.08
C ALA A 174 12.15 4.34 7.47
N GLY A 175 11.37 4.16 8.54
CA GLY A 175 11.85 4.27 9.93
C GLY A 175 11.62 5.66 10.52
N LYS A 176 12.02 5.87 11.77
CA LYS A 176 11.99 7.19 12.40
C LYS A 176 13.02 8.09 11.72
N GLU A 177 12.58 9.25 11.28
CA GLU A 177 13.50 10.34 10.90
C GLU A 177 14.19 10.86 12.14
N LYS A 178 15.50 11.16 12.02
CA LYS A 178 16.34 11.48 13.19
C LYS A 178 15.97 12.79 13.87
N THR A 179 15.35 13.72 13.17
CA THR A 179 14.80 14.98 13.71
C THR A 179 13.85 15.60 12.71
N THR A 180 12.58 15.67 13.03
CA THR A 180 11.72 16.68 12.42
C THR A 180 11.25 17.60 13.56
N ASP A 181 11.59 18.88 13.48
CA ASP A 181 10.99 19.94 14.33
C ASP A 181 9.49 20.13 14.02
N ASN A 182 8.86 19.15 13.42
CA ASN A 182 7.46 19.19 13.05
C ASN A 182 6.61 18.87 14.30
N PRO A 183 5.78 19.82 14.78
CA PRO A 183 4.95 19.63 15.98
C PRO A 183 3.82 18.60 15.78
N LEU A 184 3.58 18.19 14.54
CA LEU A 184 2.49 17.25 14.21
C LEU A 184 2.90 15.81 14.48
N ALA A 185 1.98 15.02 15.01
CA ALA A 185 2.16 13.57 15.13
C ALA A 185 2.45 12.92 13.77
N VAL A 186 3.33 11.92 13.74
CA VAL A 186 3.70 11.18 12.51
C VAL A 186 2.48 10.66 11.75
N SER A 187 1.46 10.18 12.48
CA SER A 187 0.20 9.71 11.87
C SER A 187 -0.53 10.83 11.13
N THR A 188 -0.56 12.04 11.67
CA THR A 188 -1.15 13.23 11.02
C THR A 188 -0.36 13.63 9.78
N GLN A 189 0.97 13.65 9.87
CA GLN A 189 1.84 13.97 8.72
C GLN A 189 1.62 13.01 7.55
N ILE A 190 1.47 11.72 7.82
CA ILE A 190 1.21 10.69 6.81
C ILE A 190 -0.13 10.93 6.12
N VAL A 191 -1.19 11.25 6.88
CA VAL A 191 -2.51 11.56 6.29
C VAL A 191 -2.42 12.76 5.37
N LEU A 192 -1.81 13.86 5.84
CA LEU A 192 -1.65 15.08 5.05
C LEU A 192 -0.80 14.86 3.79
N LYS A 193 0.29 14.10 3.91
CA LYS A 193 1.15 13.74 2.76
C LYS A 193 0.38 12.95 1.70
N LEU A 194 -0.36 11.91 2.11
CA LEU A 194 -1.09 11.06 1.17
C LEU A 194 -2.30 11.76 0.54
N ALA A 195 -2.99 12.60 1.30
CA ALA A 195 -4.20 13.29 0.86
C ALA A 195 -3.95 14.66 0.21
N LYS A 196 -2.70 15.11 0.10
CA LYS A 196 -2.32 16.47 -0.31
C LYS A 196 -3.16 17.00 -1.48
N ASP A 197 -3.26 16.22 -2.55
CA ASP A 197 -3.93 16.64 -3.79
C ASP A 197 -5.46 16.41 -3.77
N LEU A 198 -6.00 15.88 -2.67
CA LEU A 198 -7.44 15.67 -2.45
C LEU A 198 -8.06 16.64 -1.44
N LEU A 199 -7.23 17.41 -0.75
CA LEU A 199 -7.69 18.40 0.21
C LEU A 199 -8.43 19.55 -0.50
N GLY A 200 -9.26 20.28 0.24
CA GLY A 200 -9.93 21.47 -0.27
C GLY A 200 -11.21 21.23 -1.09
N SER A 201 -11.65 19.99 -1.23
CA SER A 201 -12.74 19.61 -2.16
C SER A 201 -13.97 18.99 -1.48
N GLY A 202 -14.12 19.18 -0.16
CA GLY A 202 -15.28 18.68 0.60
C GLY A 202 -15.36 17.15 0.72
N ARG A 203 -14.27 16.46 0.46
CA ARG A 203 -14.22 14.98 0.56
C ARG A 203 -14.18 14.51 2.01
N LEU A 204 -14.53 13.24 2.20
CA LEU A 204 -14.48 12.55 3.48
C LEU A 204 -13.26 11.63 3.54
N CYS A 205 -12.33 11.92 4.46
CA CYS A 205 -11.21 11.08 4.82
C CYS A 205 -11.59 10.10 5.91
N ILE A 206 -11.47 8.79 5.64
CA ILE A 206 -11.72 7.73 6.62
C ILE A 206 -10.39 7.19 7.12
N THR A 207 -10.23 7.13 8.46
CA THR A 207 -8.99 6.69 9.10
C THR A 207 -9.26 5.76 10.30
N ASP A 208 -8.31 4.85 10.58
CA ASP A 208 -8.39 4.02 11.77
C ASP A 208 -7.96 4.78 13.05
N ASN A 209 -7.99 4.11 14.19
CA ASN A 209 -7.68 4.69 15.49
C ASN A 209 -6.20 5.09 15.68
N TRP A 210 -5.31 4.65 14.81
CA TRP A 210 -3.90 5.06 14.84
C TRP A 210 -3.70 6.47 14.29
N TYR A 211 -4.48 6.83 13.27
CA TYR A 211 -4.42 8.16 12.63
C TYR A 211 -5.36 9.17 13.28
N THR A 212 -6.58 8.75 13.61
CA THR A 212 -7.66 9.62 14.06
C THR A 212 -7.31 10.35 15.36
N SER A 213 -7.46 11.67 15.35
CA SER A 213 -7.30 12.55 16.49
C SER A 213 -8.08 13.85 16.28
N LEU A 214 -8.38 14.58 17.37
CA LEU A 214 -8.97 15.92 17.26
C LEU A 214 -8.07 16.88 16.47
N GLN A 215 -6.74 16.81 16.68
CA GLN A 215 -5.79 17.62 15.91
C GLN A 215 -5.91 17.35 14.40
N LEU A 216 -5.97 16.09 13.98
CA LEU A 216 -6.15 15.73 12.56
C LEU A 216 -7.47 16.27 12.03
N ALA A 217 -8.58 16.11 12.78
CA ALA A 217 -9.90 16.58 12.38
C ALA A 217 -9.93 18.10 12.19
N HIS A 218 -9.32 18.86 13.08
CA HIS A 218 -9.20 20.32 12.94
C HIS A 218 -8.44 20.69 11.67
N ILE A 219 -7.26 20.10 11.44
CA ILE A 219 -6.44 20.39 10.26
C ILE A 219 -7.19 20.03 8.96
N LEU A 220 -7.87 18.89 8.91
CA LEU A 220 -8.64 18.51 7.74
C LEU A 220 -9.82 19.47 7.47
N LEU A 221 -10.52 19.92 8.51
CA LEU A 221 -11.56 20.93 8.38
C LEU A 221 -11.03 22.28 7.86
N ASP A 222 -9.87 22.73 8.35
CA ASP A 222 -9.19 23.93 7.85
C ASP A 222 -8.89 23.81 6.35
N HIS A 223 -8.64 22.61 5.88
CA HIS A 223 -8.48 22.27 4.47
C HIS A 223 -9.79 21.82 3.80
N LYS A 224 -10.96 22.22 4.29
CA LYS A 224 -12.29 21.90 3.70
C LYS A 224 -12.43 20.40 3.37
N THR A 225 -11.94 19.54 4.25
CA THR A 225 -11.98 18.09 4.12
C THR A 225 -12.56 17.50 5.39
N HIS A 226 -13.55 16.62 5.24
CA HIS A 226 -14.17 15.96 6.38
C HIS A 226 -13.32 14.79 6.90
N CYS A 227 -13.49 14.47 8.17
CA CYS A 227 -12.82 13.38 8.86
C CYS A 227 -13.85 12.43 9.48
N LEU A 228 -13.64 11.13 9.30
CA LEU A 228 -14.40 10.07 9.97
C LEU A 228 -13.43 8.96 10.39
N GLY A 229 -13.43 8.61 11.68
CA GLY A 229 -12.54 7.53 12.09
C GLY A 229 -12.82 7.02 13.50
N THR A 230 -12.41 5.77 13.76
CA THR A 230 -12.41 5.26 15.14
C THR A 230 -11.34 5.99 15.96
N LEU A 231 -11.61 6.17 17.26
CA LEU A 231 -10.76 6.96 18.13
C LEU A 231 -10.32 6.15 19.37
N ARG A 232 -9.07 6.29 19.78
CA ARG A 232 -8.59 5.72 21.03
C ARG A 232 -9.03 6.60 22.20
N ALA A 233 -9.52 5.99 23.27
CA ALA A 233 -9.99 6.70 24.46
C ALA A 233 -8.91 7.58 25.12
N ASN A 234 -7.65 7.17 25.01
CA ASN A 234 -6.51 7.88 25.62
C ASN A 234 -5.88 8.94 24.72
N ARG A 235 -6.53 9.36 23.62
CA ARG A 235 -6.04 10.48 22.79
C ARG A 235 -6.16 11.81 23.52
N LYS A 236 -5.13 12.64 23.38
CA LYS A 236 -5.13 14.00 23.94
C LYS A 236 -6.29 14.82 23.39
N GLY A 237 -6.97 15.55 24.26
CA GLY A 237 -8.05 16.45 23.89
C GLY A 237 -9.45 15.79 23.83
N ASN A 238 -9.56 14.48 24.01
CA ASN A 238 -10.87 13.82 24.06
C ASN A 238 -11.69 14.34 25.26
N PRO A 239 -13.00 14.66 25.07
CA PRO A 239 -13.86 15.12 26.14
C PRO A 239 -14.05 14.03 27.20
N PRO A 240 -13.69 14.29 28.49
CA PRO A 240 -13.77 13.29 29.55
C PRO A 240 -15.19 12.77 29.78
N GLU A 241 -16.20 13.57 29.55
CA GLU A 241 -17.62 13.22 29.70
C GLU A 241 -18.01 12.07 28.80
N VAL A 242 -17.61 12.12 27.51
CA VAL A 242 -17.87 11.04 26.55
C VAL A 242 -17.08 9.79 26.93
N ILE A 243 -15.81 9.95 27.26
CA ILE A 243 -14.94 8.81 27.55
C ILE A 243 -15.41 8.03 28.79
N LYS A 244 -15.74 8.76 29.88
CA LYS A 244 -16.14 8.14 31.17
C LYS A 244 -17.60 7.68 31.21
N LYS A 245 -18.46 8.12 30.29
CA LYS A 245 -19.88 7.75 30.27
C LYS A 245 -20.04 6.23 30.16
N LYS A 246 -20.72 5.64 31.10
CA LYS A 246 -21.11 4.22 31.06
C LYS A 246 -22.38 4.09 30.24
N LEU A 247 -22.38 3.17 29.26
CA LEU A 247 -23.51 2.93 28.37
C LEU A 247 -23.97 1.46 28.49
N LYS A 248 -25.28 1.25 28.38
CA LYS A 248 -25.86 -0.08 28.17
C LYS A 248 -25.77 -0.47 26.71
N LYS A 249 -25.90 -1.75 26.41
CA LYS A 249 -25.86 -2.24 25.02
C LYS A 249 -26.91 -1.58 24.16
N GLY A 250 -26.48 -1.04 23.01
CA GLY A 250 -27.32 -0.31 22.07
C GLY A 250 -27.38 1.20 22.34
N GLU A 251 -27.02 1.68 23.53
CA GLU A 251 -27.02 3.10 23.82
C GLU A 251 -25.90 3.86 23.09
N VAL A 252 -26.20 5.11 22.78
CA VAL A 252 -25.29 6.07 22.17
C VAL A 252 -25.20 7.32 23.04
N PHE A 253 -24.04 7.93 23.10
CA PHE A 253 -23.81 9.25 23.71
C PHE A 253 -22.81 10.01 22.86
N SER A 254 -23.08 11.28 22.59
CA SER A 254 -22.20 12.11 21.79
C SER A 254 -21.98 13.48 22.42
N GLN A 255 -20.92 14.14 21.98
CA GLN A 255 -20.64 15.54 22.24
C GLN A 255 -20.04 16.15 20.98
N GLU A 256 -20.52 17.32 20.61
CA GLU A 256 -20.05 18.08 19.49
C GLU A 256 -19.38 19.36 20.01
N ASN A 257 -18.29 19.79 19.37
CA ASN A 257 -17.64 21.04 19.68
C ASN A 257 -18.12 22.15 18.74
N GLU A 258 -17.73 23.40 19.05
CA GLU A 258 -18.11 24.60 18.29
C GLU A 258 -17.75 24.55 16.80
N ARG A 259 -16.81 23.70 16.40
CA ARG A 259 -16.38 23.51 15.01
C ARG A 259 -17.11 22.36 14.29
N GLY A 260 -18.13 21.77 14.88
CA GLY A 260 -18.87 20.67 14.29
C GLY A 260 -18.13 19.33 14.34
N ILE A 261 -17.13 19.18 15.22
CA ILE A 261 -16.48 17.87 15.42
C ILE A 261 -17.26 17.11 16.50
N CYS A 262 -17.92 16.05 16.10
CA CYS A 262 -18.72 15.20 16.95
C CYS A 262 -17.93 13.95 17.36
N LEU A 263 -17.85 13.67 18.66
CA LEU A 263 -17.35 12.44 19.20
C LEU A 263 -18.52 11.57 19.67
N VAL A 264 -18.72 10.46 19.00
CA VAL A 264 -19.80 9.49 19.27
C VAL A 264 -19.25 8.29 20.01
N LYS A 265 -19.81 7.97 21.16
CA LYS A 265 -19.60 6.72 21.89
C LYS A 265 -20.83 5.86 21.75
N TRP A 266 -20.66 4.64 21.30
CA TRP A 266 -21.73 3.66 21.15
C TRP A 266 -21.32 2.33 21.78
N ARG A 267 -22.27 1.71 22.47
CA ARG A 267 -22.06 0.40 23.13
C ARG A 267 -22.65 -0.72 22.30
N ASP A 268 -21.78 -1.47 21.58
CA ASP A 268 -22.12 -2.78 21.01
C ASP A 268 -21.77 -3.89 22.02
N LYS A 269 -20.93 -4.81 21.68
CA LYS A 269 -20.28 -5.76 22.62
C LYS A 269 -19.21 -5.05 23.47
N ARG A 270 -18.60 -4.02 22.93
CA ARG A 270 -17.59 -3.15 23.57
C ARG A 270 -17.92 -1.70 23.23
N ASP A 271 -17.36 -0.78 23.98
CA ASP A 271 -17.45 0.64 23.64
C ASP A 271 -16.70 0.91 22.35
N VAL A 272 -17.36 1.58 21.42
CA VAL A 272 -16.79 2.05 20.16
C VAL A 272 -16.83 3.57 20.19
N LEU A 273 -15.67 4.19 20.00
CA LEU A 273 -15.53 5.64 19.89
C LEU A 273 -15.28 5.98 18.43
N VAL A 274 -16.05 6.90 17.88
CA VAL A 274 -15.92 7.43 16.51
C VAL A 274 -15.92 8.93 16.55
N LEU A 275 -14.95 9.54 15.88
CA LEU A 275 -14.87 10.96 15.63
C LEU A 275 -15.37 11.24 14.21
N SER A 276 -16.24 12.22 14.06
CA SER A 276 -16.75 12.66 12.76
C SER A 276 -16.90 14.17 12.70
N THR A 277 -16.67 14.73 11.52
CA THR A 277 -16.92 16.15 11.21
C THR A 277 -18.15 16.35 10.30
N CYS A 278 -18.89 15.28 10.01
CA CYS A 278 -20.06 15.32 9.12
C CYS A 278 -21.20 14.36 9.55
N HIS A 279 -21.06 13.74 10.72
CA HIS A 279 -22.11 12.88 11.31
C HIS A 279 -22.28 13.23 12.77
N THR A 280 -23.50 13.09 13.25
CA THR A 280 -23.87 13.17 14.65
C THR A 280 -24.16 11.78 15.22
N ASP A 281 -24.92 11.69 16.30
CA ASP A 281 -25.35 10.44 16.94
C ASP A 281 -26.61 9.81 16.30
N GLN A 282 -27.01 10.29 15.13
CA GLN A 282 -28.16 9.74 14.41
C GLN A 282 -28.02 8.22 14.25
N MET A 283 -29.09 7.54 14.61
CA MET A 283 -29.23 6.09 14.50
C MET A 283 -29.93 5.73 13.18
N VAL A 284 -29.46 4.67 12.55
CA VAL A 284 -30.04 4.10 11.34
C VAL A 284 -30.30 2.62 11.54
N GLU A 285 -31.42 2.16 10.99
CA GLU A 285 -31.78 0.75 11.00
C GLU A 285 -31.10 0.02 9.86
N ILE A 286 -30.39 -1.05 10.19
CA ILE A 286 -29.73 -1.92 9.22
C ILE A 286 -30.24 -3.35 9.33
N GLN A 287 -30.49 -3.99 8.20
CA GLN A 287 -30.84 -5.41 8.14
C GLN A 287 -29.57 -6.26 8.18
N ARG A 288 -29.45 -7.17 9.13
CA ARG A 288 -28.34 -8.11 9.23
C ARG A 288 -28.83 -9.52 9.58
N ARG A 289 -28.63 -10.46 8.67
CA ARG A 289 -29.06 -11.87 8.83
C ARG A 289 -30.53 -12.00 9.26
N GLY A 290 -31.41 -11.24 8.61
CA GLY A 290 -32.86 -11.25 8.90
C GLY A 290 -33.28 -10.54 10.20
N LYS A 291 -32.34 -9.86 10.88
CA LYS A 291 -32.63 -9.06 12.08
C LYS A 291 -32.37 -7.59 11.82
N SER A 292 -33.29 -6.76 12.29
CA SER A 292 -33.13 -5.31 12.31
C SER A 292 -32.26 -4.89 13.50
N ILE A 293 -31.26 -4.05 13.26
CA ILE A 293 -30.33 -3.56 14.28
C ILE A 293 -30.15 -2.06 14.11
N GLN A 294 -30.33 -1.29 15.19
CA GLN A 294 -30.05 0.14 15.21
C GLN A 294 -28.55 0.39 15.40
N LYS A 295 -27.93 1.24 14.54
CA LYS A 295 -26.53 1.65 14.66
C LYS A 295 -26.37 3.14 14.35
N PRO A 296 -25.36 3.81 14.96
CA PRO A 296 -25.00 5.17 14.57
C PRO A 296 -24.60 5.24 13.10
N THR A 297 -25.12 6.22 12.36
CA THR A 297 -24.82 6.47 10.95
C THR A 297 -23.31 6.60 10.71
N ALA A 298 -22.60 7.29 11.61
CA ALA A 298 -21.13 7.41 11.56
C ALA A 298 -20.42 6.05 11.52
N ILE A 299 -20.89 5.06 12.31
CA ILE A 299 -20.30 3.72 12.34
C ILE A 299 -20.61 2.93 11.06
N VAL A 300 -21.80 3.10 10.52
CA VAL A 300 -22.18 2.45 9.25
C VAL A 300 -21.31 2.96 8.10
N HIS A 301 -21.14 4.28 7.97
CA HIS A 301 -20.28 4.89 6.95
C HIS A 301 -18.81 4.53 7.17
N TYR A 302 -18.32 4.55 8.40
CA TYR A 302 -16.95 4.10 8.70
C TYR A 302 -16.72 2.66 8.25
N ASN A 303 -17.63 1.74 8.57
CA ASN A 303 -17.50 0.34 8.20
C ASN A 303 -17.55 0.11 6.68
N SER A 304 -18.32 0.89 5.96
CA SER A 304 -18.35 0.85 4.49
C SER A 304 -17.03 1.32 3.89
N GLY A 305 -16.50 2.44 4.35
CA GLY A 305 -15.30 3.05 3.75
C GLY A 305 -14.00 2.36 4.15
N LYS A 306 -13.86 1.90 5.40
CA LYS A 306 -12.61 1.27 5.87
C LYS A 306 -12.26 0.00 5.13
N SER A 307 -13.24 -0.71 4.59
CA SER A 307 -13.04 -1.98 3.86
C SER A 307 -12.29 -1.81 2.53
N SER A 308 -12.10 -0.58 2.08
CA SER A 308 -11.44 -0.30 0.79
C SER A 308 -9.99 -0.81 0.75
N ILE A 309 -9.24 -0.67 1.85
CA ILE A 309 -7.85 -1.16 1.92
C ILE A 309 -7.81 -2.67 2.12
N ASP A 310 -8.69 -3.22 2.95
CA ASP A 310 -8.83 -4.67 3.11
C ASP A 310 -9.16 -5.32 1.76
N LEU A 311 -10.05 -4.70 0.96
CA LEU A 311 -10.37 -5.14 -0.40
C LEU A 311 -9.14 -5.06 -1.32
N SER A 312 -8.38 -3.97 -1.28
CA SER A 312 -7.13 -3.82 -2.03
C SER A 312 -6.12 -4.92 -1.67
N ASP A 313 -5.97 -5.24 -0.38
CA ASP A 313 -5.03 -6.25 0.10
C ASP A 313 -5.51 -7.67 -0.21
N GLN A 314 -6.81 -7.93 -0.10
CA GLN A 314 -7.42 -9.19 -0.50
C GLN A 314 -7.21 -9.47 -1.99
N MET A 315 -7.48 -8.50 -2.86
CA MET A 315 -7.23 -8.62 -4.29
C MET A 315 -5.76 -8.87 -4.62
N ALA A 316 -4.84 -8.19 -3.93
CA ALA A 316 -3.41 -8.43 -4.08
C ALA A 316 -2.99 -9.85 -3.69
N SER A 317 -3.66 -10.47 -2.72
CA SER A 317 -3.32 -11.79 -2.22
C SER A 317 -3.66 -12.93 -3.17
N TYR A 318 -4.68 -12.78 -4.02
CA TYR A 318 -5.17 -13.84 -4.92
C TYR A 318 -4.15 -14.27 -5.97
N SER A 319 -3.25 -13.37 -6.38
CA SER A 319 -2.29 -13.62 -7.45
C SER A 319 -0.93 -13.03 -7.15
N SER A 320 -0.48 -13.18 -5.92
CA SER A 320 0.80 -12.65 -5.51
C SER A 320 1.95 -13.32 -6.27
N ALA A 321 2.67 -12.54 -7.07
CA ALA A 321 3.92 -12.94 -7.71
C ALA A 321 5.12 -12.92 -6.73
N LEU A 322 4.87 -12.59 -5.46
CA LEU A 322 5.91 -12.47 -4.45
C LEU A 322 6.55 -13.82 -4.14
N ARG A 323 7.86 -13.88 -4.34
CA ARG A 323 8.71 -15.01 -3.97
C ARG A 323 9.66 -14.62 -2.83
N LYS A 324 10.33 -15.60 -2.23
CA LYS A 324 11.41 -15.35 -1.28
C LYS A 324 12.50 -14.54 -1.98
N SER A 325 12.86 -13.39 -1.42
CA SER A 325 13.91 -12.51 -1.92
C SER A 325 14.64 -11.85 -0.76
N ILE A 326 15.95 -11.72 -0.88
CA ILE A 326 16.78 -10.95 0.05
C ILE A 326 16.88 -9.47 -0.32
N ARG A 327 16.46 -9.10 -1.53
CA ARG A 327 16.45 -7.73 -2.04
C ARG A 327 15.09 -7.10 -1.80
N TRP A 328 14.96 -6.32 -0.74
CA TRP A 328 13.72 -5.73 -0.30
C TRP A 328 13.04 -4.83 -1.36
N TYR A 329 13.82 -4.00 -2.06
CA TYR A 329 13.31 -3.07 -3.07
C TYR A 329 12.71 -3.80 -4.28
N LYS A 330 13.30 -4.91 -4.72
CA LYS A 330 12.73 -5.73 -5.81
C LYS A 330 11.41 -6.39 -5.40
N LYS A 331 11.37 -6.89 -4.16
CA LYS A 331 10.15 -7.47 -3.63
C LYS A 331 9.03 -6.46 -3.55
N LEU A 332 9.36 -5.25 -3.07
CA LEU A 332 8.40 -4.16 -2.99
C LEU A 332 7.98 -3.68 -4.39
N ALA A 333 8.91 -3.57 -5.34
CA ALA A 333 8.61 -3.23 -6.73
C ALA A 333 7.64 -4.22 -7.37
N ILE A 334 7.90 -5.52 -7.22
CA ILE A 334 7.00 -6.58 -7.73
C ILE A 334 5.61 -6.46 -7.09
N GLU A 335 5.52 -6.19 -5.79
CA GLU A 335 4.25 -5.98 -5.10
C GLU A 335 3.50 -4.76 -5.65
N VAL A 336 4.18 -3.64 -5.84
CA VAL A 336 3.53 -2.40 -6.31
C VAL A 336 3.16 -2.49 -7.78
N LEU A 337 3.98 -3.15 -8.60
CA LEU A 337 3.71 -3.35 -10.04
C LEU A 337 2.61 -4.41 -10.29
N LEU A 338 2.61 -5.51 -9.53
CA LEU A 338 1.83 -6.70 -9.86
C LEU A 338 0.86 -7.15 -8.76
N GLY A 339 1.08 -6.72 -7.51
CA GLY A 339 0.32 -7.19 -6.34
C GLY A 339 -1.14 -6.76 -6.31
N LYS A 340 -1.62 -6.10 -7.34
CA LYS A 340 -2.97 -5.56 -7.40
C LYS A 340 -3.66 -6.02 -8.68
N LYS A 341 -4.31 -7.16 -8.64
CA LYS A 341 -5.29 -7.57 -9.66
C LYS A 341 -6.58 -6.75 -9.60
N SER A 342 -6.60 -5.69 -8.83
CA SER A 342 -7.65 -4.70 -8.88
C SER A 342 -7.52 -3.84 -10.14
N PHE A 343 -8.49 -3.00 -10.36
CA PHE A 343 -8.59 -2.01 -11.42
C PHE A 343 -7.26 -1.33 -11.83
N ASN A 344 -6.33 -1.10 -10.88
CA ASN A 344 -4.99 -0.58 -11.16
C ASN A 344 -4.15 -1.48 -12.10
N PHE A 345 -4.30 -2.81 -12.03
CA PHE A 345 -3.55 -3.72 -12.90
C PHE A 345 -4.09 -3.66 -14.33
N PHE A 346 -5.41 -3.72 -14.52
CA PHE A 346 -6.00 -3.62 -15.86
C PHE A 346 -5.69 -2.29 -16.53
N VAL A 347 -5.72 -1.20 -15.77
CA VAL A 347 -5.36 0.13 -16.25
C VAL A 347 -3.88 0.21 -16.60
N ASN A 348 -2.99 -0.31 -15.73
CA ASN A 348 -1.55 -0.34 -16.01
C ASN A 348 -1.24 -1.21 -17.23
N VAL A 349 -1.83 -2.40 -17.34
CA VAL A 349 -1.60 -3.30 -18.50
C VAL A 349 -2.15 -2.67 -19.77
N ALA A 350 -3.35 -2.08 -19.74
CA ALA A 350 -3.89 -1.35 -20.88
C ALA A 350 -2.98 -0.18 -21.29
N THR A 351 -2.49 0.61 -20.32
CA THR A 351 -1.53 1.69 -20.59
C THR A 351 -0.20 1.16 -21.12
N PHE A 352 0.22 -0.07 -20.74
CA PHE A 352 1.43 -0.69 -21.28
C PHE A 352 1.25 -1.35 -22.65
N MET A 353 0.04 -1.76 -23.02
CA MET A 353 -0.24 -2.44 -24.30
C MET A 353 -0.67 -1.51 -25.42
N TYR A 354 -1.15 -0.30 -25.11
CA TYR A 354 -1.66 0.68 -26.10
C TYR A 354 -0.79 1.95 -26.26
N VAL A 355 0.40 2.00 -25.66
CA VAL A 355 1.46 2.97 -25.88
C VAL A 355 2.73 2.20 -26.30
#